data_edc87f3f99780f02e965b27ff3d259d0
#
_entry.id   edc87f3f99780f02e965b27ff3d259d0
#
_cell.length_a   1.000
_cell.length_b   1.000
_cell.length_c   1.000
_cell.angle_alpha   90.00
_cell.angle_beta   90.00
_cell.angle_gamma   90.00
#
_symmetry.space_group_name_H-M   'P 1'
#
loop_
_entity.id
_entity.type
_entity.pdbx_description
1 polymer ?
#
loop_
_entity_poly.entity_id
_entity_poly.type
_entity_poly.pdbx_seq_one_letter_code
_entity_poly.pdbx_strand_id
1 'polypeptide(L)'
;AIFLSPLDIHYQFFPVSGTVKRVDYDHTGKFELAYELNKSNQNEKCIHVIHNEFGDFTVYQIAGFLVRRISHYDTLGQSATSGQCMGLIHFGSRVDIIIPQSHRFQLKVSEGDYVRNDTCLGHY
;
A
#
# COMPACT_ATOMS: atom_id res chain seq x y z
N ALA A 1 -0.94 -7.84 -3.51
CA ALA A 1 -2.07 -6.91 -3.69
C ALA A 1 -3.13 -7.15 -2.62
N ILE A 2 -3.65 -6.08 -2.05
CA ILE A 2 -4.75 -6.11 -1.07
C ILE A 2 -5.88 -5.28 -1.67
N PHE A 3 -7.03 -5.91 -1.91
CA PHE A 3 -8.21 -5.25 -2.46
C PHE A 3 -9.11 -4.74 -1.34
N LEU A 4 -9.62 -3.53 -1.49
CA LEU A 4 -10.52 -2.87 -0.57
C LEU A 4 -11.86 -2.62 -1.27
N SER A 5 -12.91 -3.28 -0.79
CA SER A 5 -14.27 -3.01 -1.28
C SER A 5 -14.77 -1.65 -0.78
N PRO A 6 -15.82 -1.09 -1.37
CA PRO A 6 -16.41 0.17 -0.88
C PRO A 6 -16.86 0.14 0.59
N LEU A 7 -17.09 -1.05 1.15
CA LEU A 7 -17.52 -1.25 2.53
C LEU A 7 -16.37 -1.47 3.51
N ASP A 8 -15.15 -1.60 3.02
CA ASP A 8 -13.97 -1.82 3.85
C ASP A 8 -13.42 -0.51 4.44
N ILE A 9 -12.52 -0.65 5.42
CA ILE A 9 -11.78 0.48 5.96
C ILE A 9 -10.74 0.92 4.94
N HIS A 10 -10.76 2.19 4.56
CA HIS A 10 -9.91 2.76 3.52
C HIS A 10 -8.66 3.48 4.03
N TYR A 11 -8.44 3.49 5.35
CA TYR A 11 -7.16 3.93 5.92
C TYR A 11 -6.10 2.88 5.68
N GLN A 12 -4.93 3.33 5.24
CA GLN A 12 -3.74 2.49 5.08
C GLN A 12 -2.75 2.79 6.19
N PHE A 13 -2.01 1.76 6.58
CA PHE A 13 -1.05 1.80 7.68
C PHE A 13 0.32 1.36 7.17
N PHE A 14 1.38 1.90 7.77
CA PHE A 14 2.73 1.45 7.43
C PHE A 14 2.87 -0.04 7.71
N PRO A 15 3.27 -0.85 6.71
CA PRO A 15 3.42 -2.29 6.90
C PRO A 15 4.66 -2.63 7.72
N VAL A 16 5.64 -1.74 7.76
CA VAL A 16 6.91 -1.90 8.47
C VAL A 16 7.36 -0.59 9.09
N SER A 17 8.19 -0.69 10.12
CA SER A 17 8.90 0.46 10.69
C SER A 17 10.16 0.76 9.87
N GLY A 18 10.51 2.03 9.78
CA GLY A 18 11.68 2.50 9.04
C GLY A 18 11.65 3.99 8.78
N THR A 19 12.38 4.44 7.79
CA THR A 19 12.43 5.84 7.36
C THR A 19 11.74 5.98 6.01
N VAL A 20 10.86 6.94 5.86
CA VAL A 20 10.21 7.26 4.58
C VAL A 20 11.24 7.87 3.63
N LYS A 21 11.61 7.10 2.61
CA LYS A 21 12.64 7.45 1.64
C LYS A 21 12.08 8.13 0.39
N ARG A 22 10.83 7.84 0.05
CA ARG A 22 10.16 8.37 -1.15
C ARG A 22 8.66 8.46 -0.91
N VAL A 23 8.07 9.57 -1.37
CA VAL A 23 6.62 9.76 -1.47
C VAL A 23 6.35 10.44 -2.80
N ASP A 24 5.71 9.73 -3.73
CA ASP A 24 5.35 10.27 -5.05
C ASP A 24 3.88 10.06 -5.33
N TYR A 25 3.19 11.13 -5.66
CA TYR A 25 1.80 11.10 -6.07
C TYR A 25 1.68 11.28 -7.59
N ASP A 26 1.21 10.24 -8.28
CA ASP A 26 0.97 10.27 -9.72
C ASP A 26 -0.49 10.58 -10.02
N HIS A 27 -0.76 11.80 -10.44
CA HIS A 27 -2.09 12.29 -10.82
C HIS A 27 -2.49 11.97 -12.27
N THR A 28 -1.58 11.41 -13.07
CA THR A 28 -1.79 11.22 -14.51
C THR A 28 -2.37 9.87 -14.86
N GLY A 29 -2.59 9.01 -13.86
CA GLY A 29 -3.08 7.67 -14.04
C GLY A 29 -4.50 7.60 -14.60
N LYS A 30 -4.80 6.49 -15.24
CA LYS A 30 -6.15 6.15 -15.72
C LYS A 30 -7.02 5.67 -14.57
N PHE A 31 -8.34 5.65 -14.79
CA PHE A 31 -9.32 5.23 -13.80
C PHE A 31 -10.03 3.98 -14.26
N GLU A 32 -9.43 2.84 -13.97
CA GLU A 32 -10.00 1.52 -14.21
C GLU A 32 -10.41 0.88 -12.87
N LEU A 33 -11.21 -0.18 -12.92
CA LEU A 33 -11.58 -0.92 -11.72
C LEU A 33 -10.33 -1.44 -11.01
N ALA A 34 -10.19 -1.15 -9.73
CA ALA A 34 -9.01 -1.54 -8.96
C ALA A 34 -8.78 -3.06 -8.89
N TYR A 35 -9.84 -3.84 -9.09
CA TYR A 35 -9.78 -5.30 -9.08
C TYR A 35 -9.17 -5.90 -10.35
N GLU A 36 -9.12 -5.14 -11.44
CA GLU A 36 -8.51 -5.58 -12.69
C GLU A 36 -7.01 -5.27 -12.68
N LEU A 37 -6.20 -6.19 -12.19
CA LEU A 37 -4.76 -6.01 -11.96
C LEU A 37 -4.02 -5.39 -13.15
N ASN A 38 -4.26 -5.90 -14.36
CA ASN A 38 -3.55 -5.45 -15.55
C ASN A 38 -3.92 -4.02 -15.98
N LYS A 39 -5.17 -3.63 -15.76
CA LYS A 39 -5.68 -2.29 -16.13
C LYS A 39 -5.38 -1.28 -15.02
N SER A 40 -5.61 -1.65 -13.76
CA SER A 40 -5.45 -0.76 -12.61
C SER A 40 -4.01 -0.35 -12.33
N ASN A 41 -3.01 -1.03 -12.90
CA ASN A 41 -1.62 -0.63 -12.81
C ASN A 41 -1.34 0.78 -13.40
N GLN A 42 -2.23 1.29 -14.24
CA GLN A 42 -2.15 2.63 -14.83
C GLN A 42 -3.03 3.65 -14.10
N ASN A 43 -3.72 3.26 -13.02
CA ASN A 43 -4.56 4.15 -12.23
C ASN A 43 -3.72 5.17 -11.46
N GLU A 44 -4.39 6.24 -11.05
CA GLU A 44 -3.82 7.21 -10.13
C GLU A 44 -3.31 6.50 -8.86
N LYS A 45 -2.10 6.83 -8.45
CA LYS A 45 -1.42 6.15 -7.34
C LYS A 45 -0.51 7.07 -6.56
N CYS A 46 -0.30 6.71 -5.30
CA CYS A 46 0.75 7.27 -4.47
C CYS A 46 1.75 6.17 -4.12
N ILE A 47 3.01 6.44 -4.31
CA ILE A 47 4.11 5.50 -4.09
C ILE A 47 4.86 5.92 -2.84
N HIS A 48 4.98 5.02 -1.89
CA HIS A 48 5.74 5.21 -0.66
C HIS A 48 6.87 4.20 -0.60
N VAL A 49 8.06 4.64 -0.27
CA VAL A 49 9.21 3.75 -0.02
C VAL A 49 9.67 3.93 1.41
N ILE A 50 9.64 2.86 2.18
CA ILE A 50 10.10 2.81 3.57
C ILE A 50 11.38 1.96 3.61
N HIS A 51 12.45 2.54 4.10
CA HIS A 51 13.75 1.89 4.25
C HIS A 51 14.00 1.46 5.69
N ASN A 52 14.45 0.22 5.86
CA ASN A 52 14.91 -0.30 7.15
C ASN A 52 16.08 -1.28 6.94
N GLU A 53 16.46 -2.01 8.00
CA GLU A 53 17.55 -2.99 7.99
C GLU A 53 17.39 -4.12 6.95
N PHE A 54 16.15 -4.44 6.54
CA PHE A 54 15.87 -5.47 5.54
C PHE A 54 15.89 -4.94 4.09
N GLY A 55 15.89 -3.62 3.91
CA GLY A 55 15.90 -2.96 2.60
C GLY A 55 14.72 -2.03 2.38
N ASP A 56 14.35 -1.84 1.12
CA ASP A 56 13.28 -0.94 0.71
C ASP A 56 11.96 -1.68 0.54
N PHE A 57 10.95 -1.24 1.30
CA PHE A 57 9.58 -1.69 1.15
C PHE A 57 8.80 -0.64 0.37
N THR A 58 8.19 -1.04 -0.74
CA THR A 58 7.39 -0.12 -1.56
C THR A 58 5.92 -0.40 -1.36
N VAL A 59 5.16 0.64 -1.05
CA VAL A 59 3.71 0.59 -0.89
C VAL A 59 3.07 1.46 -1.96
N TYR A 60 2.20 0.88 -2.77
CA TYR A 60 1.38 1.59 -3.75
C TYR A 60 -0.04 1.73 -3.20
N GLN A 61 -0.48 2.97 -3.01
CA GLN A 61 -1.91 3.27 -2.86
C GLN A 61 -2.47 3.49 -4.26
N ILE A 62 -3.44 2.69 -4.68
CA ILE A 62 -3.98 2.72 -6.03
C ILE A 62 -5.47 3.02 -5.95
N ALA A 63 -5.89 4.16 -6.52
CA ALA A 63 -7.27 4.57 -6.56
C ALA A 63 -8.09 3.72 -7.56
N GLY A 64 -9.36 3.50 -7.24
CA GLY A 64 -10.30 2.83 -8.12
C GLY A 64 -11.02 3.79 -9.07
N PHE A 65 -12.02 3.26 -9.76
CA PHE A 65 -12.74 3.97 -10.83
C PHE A 65 -13.62 5.13 -10.33
N LEU A 66 -14.29 4.96 -9.20
CA LEU A 66 -15.35 5.89 -8.77
C LEU A 66 -14.86 7.13 -8.01
N VAL A 67 -13.78 7.02 -7.28
CA VAL A 67 -13.26 8.13 -6.48
C VAL A 67 -11.77 8.27 -6.69
N ARG A 68 -11.38 9.43 -7.16
CA ARG A 68 -10.07 9.80 -7.66
C ARG A 68 -9.24 10.50 -6.58
N ARG A 69 -9.32 10.04 -5.32
CA ARG A 69 -8.65 10.76 -4.25
C ARG A 69 -7.85 9.83 -3.35
N ILE A 70 -6.56 10.08 -3.31
CA ILE A 70 -5.63 9.50 -2.37
C ILE A 70 -5.12 10.62 -1.47
N SER A 71 -5.25 10.44 -0.17
CA SER A 71 -4.61 11.29 0.82
C SER A 71 -3.43 10.54 1.42
N HIS A 72 -2.26 11.16 1.47
CA HIS A 72 -1.11 10.61 2.17
C HIS A 72 -0.72 11.55 3.31
N TYR A 73 -0.29 10.99 4.42
CA TYR A 73 0.03 11.72 5.65
C TYR A 73 1.51 11.68 6.00
N ASP A 74 2.27 10.90 5.25
CA ASP A 74 3.71 10.78 5.43
C ASP A 74 4.47 11.87 4.68
N THR A 75 5.65 12.16 5.18
CA THR A 75 6.58 13.10 4.58
C THR A 75 7.95 12.45 4.40
N LEU A 76 8.68 12.88 3.36
CA LEU A 76 10.02 12.40 3.09
C LEU A 76 10.93 12.63 4.31
N GLY A 77 11.64 11.58 4.71
CA GLY A 77 12.59 11.60 5.83
C GLY A 77 11.99 11.33 7.20
N GLN A 78 10.65 11.25 7.32
CA GLN A 78 10.03 10.93 8.60
C GLN A 78 10.30 9.49 9.03
N SER A 79 10.28 9.26 10.33
CA SER A 79 10.24 7.92 10.93
C SER A 79 8.85 7.33 10.77
N ALA A 80 8.74 6.16 10.17
CA ALA A 80 7.51 5.39 10.08
C ALA A 80 7.50 4.29 11.14
N THR A 81 6.36 4.09 11.78
CA THR A 81 6.14 3.00 12.72
C THR A 81 5.09 2.05 12.16
N SER A 82 5.39 0.74 12.15
CA SER A 82 4.44 -0.28 11.70
C SER A 82 3.10 -0.12 12.43
N GLY A 83 2.00 -0.10 11.66
CA GLY A 83 0.65 0.12 12.17
C GLY A 83 0.25 1.59 12.32
N GLN A 84 1.15 2.55 12.14
CA GLN A 84 0.82 3.97 12.08
C GLN A 84 0.10 4.29 10.78
N CYS A 85 -0.93 5.14 10.83
CA CYS A 85 -1.67 5.55 9.65
C CYS A 85 -0.78 6.32 8.67
N MET A 86 -0.72 5.87 7.42
CA MET A 86 0.07 6.52 6.37
C MET A 86 -0.79 7.27 5.36
N GLY A 87 -2.07 6.96 5.28
CA GLY A 87 -2.94 7.62 4.32
C GLY A 87 -4.34 7.03 4.26
N LEU A 88 -5.09 7.53 3.30
CA LEU A 88 -6.47 7.15 3.03
C LEU A 88 -6.70 7.14 1.53
N ILE A 89 -7.26 6.05 1.01
CA ILE A 89 -7.83 6.01 -0.34
C ILE A 89 -9.34 6.11 -0.21
N HIS A 90 -9.91 7.09 -0.88
CA HIS A 90 -11.35 7.30 -0.82
C HIS A 90 -12.05 6.33 -1.77
N PHE A 91 -12.79 5.36 -1.22
CA PHE A 91 -13.65 4.42 -1.94
C PHE A 91 -12.91 3.41 -2.83
N GLY A 92 -13.38 2.16 -2.94
CA GLY A 92 -12.92 1.05 -3.77
C GLY A 92 -11.49 1.13 -4.32
N SER A 93 -10.55 0.38 -3.77
CA SER A 93 -9.13 0.60 -4.00
C SER A 93 -8.29 -0.67 -3.89
N ARG A 94 -7.01 -0.52 -4.17
CA ARG A 94 -6.01 -1.58 -4.00
C ARG A 94 -4.75 -1.01 -3.36
N VAL A 95 -4.16 -1.81 -2.49
CA VAL A 95 -2.83 -1.54 -1.94
C VAL A 95 -1.90 -2.67 -2.34
N ASP A 96 -0.80 -2.34 -2.99
CA ASP A 96 0.25 -3.29 -3.31
C ASP A 96 1.46 -3.02 -2.40
N ILE A 97 2.00 -4.10 -1.83
CA ILE A 97 3.20 -4.04 -1.01
C ILE A 97 4.27 -4.89 -1.68
N ILE A 98 5.37 -4.26 -2.05
CA ILE A 98 6.54 -4.94 -2.60
C ILE A 98 7.62 -4.96 -1.53
N ILE A 99 8.04 -6.15 -1.17
CA ILE A 99 9.02 -6.39 -0.11
C ILE A 99 10.41 -6.68 -0.71
N PRO A 100 11.50 -6.39 0.02
CA PRO A 100 12.84 -6.81 -0.38
C PRO A 100 12.91 -8.33 -0.51
N GLN A 101 13.52 -8.79 -1.59
CA GLN A 101 13.73 -10.22 -1.80
C GLN A 101 14.66 -10.79 -0.74
N SER A 102 14.21 -11.83 -0.04
CA SER A 102 15.02 -12.52 0.96
C SER A 102 14.53 -13.95 1.14
N HIS A 103 15.47 -14.88 1.21
CA HIS A 103 15.19 -16.28 1.54
C HIS A 103 14.68 -16.47 2.98
N ARG A 104 14.85 -15.46 3.83
CA ARG A 104 14.38 -15.50 5.23
C ARG A 104 12.92 -15.07 5.39
N PHE A 105 12.35 -14.41 4.37
CA PHE A 105 10.97 -13.97 4.47
C PHE A 105 10.00 -15.14 4.39
N GLN A 106 9.12 -15.24 5.37
CA GLN A 106 8.06 -16.24 5.43
C GLN A 106 6.70 -15.56 5.30
N LEU A 107 6.01 -15.82 4.21
CA LEU A 107 4.64 -15.35 3.99
C LEU A 107 3.68 -16.13 4.89
N LYS A 108 2.77 -15.43 5.56
CA LYS A 108 1.79 -16.00 6.49
C LYS A 108 0.35 -15.97 5.97
N VAL A 109 0.13 -15.36 4.82
CA VAL A 109 -1.18 -15.24 4.19
C VAL A 109 -1.17 -15.88 2.82
N SER A 110 -2.34 -16.28 2.35
CA SER A 110 -2.56 -16.86 1.03
C SER A 110 -3.52 -16.01 0.22
N GLU A 111 -3.51 -16.21 -1.09
CA GLU A 111 -4.49 -15.59 -1.98
C GLU A 111 -5.91 -15.93 -1.54
N GLY A 112 -6.78 -14.93 -1.46
CA GLY A 112 -8.16 -15.07 -1.01
C GLY A 112 -8.38 -14.84 0.48
N ASP A 113 -7.31 -14.72 1.29
CA ASP A 113 -7.45 -14.44 2.72
C ASP A 113 -7.97 -13.02 2.97
N TYR A 114 -8.82 -12.86 3.97
CA TYR A 114 -9.17 -11.56 4.52
C TYR A 114 -8.08 -11.08 5.46
N VAL A 115 -7.63 -9.84 5.27
CA VAL A 115 -6.60 -9.22 6.11
C VAL A 115 -7.08 -7.90 6.67
N ARG A 116 -6.57 -7.54 7.85
CA ARG A 116 -6.80 -6.25 8.52
C ARG A 116 -5.47 -5.56 8.80
N ASN A 117 -5.52 -4.36 9.32
CA ASN A 117 -4.33 -3.58 9.66
C ASN A 117 -3.43 -4.23 10.71
N ASP A 118 -3.96 -5.12 11.53
CA ASP A 118 -3.24 -5.89 12.56
C ASP A 118 -2.85 -7.31 12.12
N THR A 119 -3.21 -7.71 10.90
CA THR A 119 -2.86 -9.02 10.35
C THR A 119 -1.38 -9.07 9.98
N CYS A 120 -0.64 -10.03 10.54
CA CYS A 120 0.73 -10.30 10.13
C CYS A 120 0.73 -10.96 8.74
N LEU A 121 1.22 -10.23 7.74
CA LEU A 121 1.31 -10.75 6.37
C LEU A 121 2.48 -11.71 6.18
N GLY A 122 3.51 -11.55 6.97
CA GLY A 122 4.71 -12.36 6.94
C GLY A 122 5.81 -11.77 7.82
N HIS A 123 6.93 -12.46 7.90
CA HIS A 123 8.09 -12.00 8.68
C HIS A 123 9.40 -12.55 8.13
N TYR A 124 10.45 -11.85 8.44
CA TYR A 124 11.84 -12.29 8.22
C TYR A 124 12.33 -13.21 9.32
#